data_fc2838e88090756d8cdf9ce27389347b
#
_entry.id   fc2838e88090756d8cdf9ce27389347b
#
_cell.length_a   1.000
_cell.length_b   1.000
_cell.length_c   1.000
_cell.angle_alpha   90.00
_cell.angle_beta   90.00
_cell.angle_gamma   90.00
#
_symmetry.space_group_name_H-M   'P 1'
#
loop_
_entity.id
_entity.type
_entity.pdbx_description
1 polymer ?
#
loop_
_entity_poly.entity_id
_entity_poly.type
_entity_poly.pdbx_seq_one_letter_code
_entity_poly.pdbx_strand_id
1 'polypeptide(L)'
;DKDGDVIRLFYEPASKRYFHATMSRVIEASYYFNRELATNGCISVNEWCNYLCADELTVTPEGDQMGWCLDQLIYDWDAYWMDFEYDKQITDDGLECYYLAPALDPVKNYLNYEEDTYHA
;
A
#
# COMPACT_ATOMS: atom_id res chain seq x y z
N ASP A 1 12.53 13.43 13.99
CA ASP A 1 11.45 13.42 14.97
C ASP A 1 11.45 12.12 15.76
N LYS A 2 11.50 12.24 17.07
CA LYS A 2 11.56 11.08 17.96
C LYS A 2 10.34 10.17 17.82
N ASP A 3 9.16 10.74 17.58
CA ASP A 3 7.94 9.95 17.41
C ASP A 3 7.96 9.16 16.11
N GLY A 4 8.59 9.71 15.06
CA GLY A 4 8.74 9.03 13.79
C GLY A 4 9.71 7.85 13.84
N ASP A 5 10.58 7.76 14.86
CA ASP A 5 11.59 6.71 14.99
C ASP A 5 11.16 5.59 15.94
N VAL A 6 10.00 5.70 16.56
CA VAL A 6 9.47 4.64 17.42
C VAL A 6 8.93 3.50 16.56
N ILE A 7 9.34 2.27 16.87
CA ILE A 7 8.83 1.08 16.20
C ILE A 7 7.37 0.86 16.64
N ARG A 8 6.49 0.70 15.65
CA ARG A 8 5.06 0.50 15.90
C ARG A 8 4.57 -0.70 15.10
N LEU A 9 3.47 -1.27 15.54
CA LEU A 9 2.81 -2.37 14.84
C LEU A 9 1.85 -1.79 13.80
N PHE A 10 1.94 -2.32 12.57
CA PHE A 10 1.06 -1.97 11.46
C PHE A 10 0.39 -3.20 10.92
N TYR A 11 -0.78 -3.03 10.33
CA TYR A 11 -1.44 -4.05 9.54
C TYR A 11 -1.52 -3.56 8.08
N GLU A 12 -1.02 -4.39 7.15
CA GLU A 12 -1.05 -4.08 5.73
C GLU A 12 -2.15 -4.92 5.06
N PRO A 13 -3.29 -4.32 4.68
CA PRO A 13 -4.47 -5.08 4.24
C PRO A 13 -4.34 -5.75 2.88
N ALA A 14 -3.53 -5.23 1.95
CA ALA A 14 -3.38 -5.85 0.64
C ALA A 14 -2.73 -7.24 0.74
N SER A 15 -1.74 -7.39 1.62
CA SER A 15 -1.08 -8.66 1.87
C SER A 15 -1.63 -9.37 3.10
N LYS A 16 -2.50 -8.70 3.88
CA LYS A 16 -3.13 -9.23 5.09
C LYS A 16 -2.12 -9.69 6.14
N ARG A 17 -1.08 -8.88 6.34
CA ARG A 17 -0.01 -9.20 7.28
C ARG A 17 0.26 -8.06 8.24
N TYR A 18 0.67 -8.42 9.45
CA TYR A 18 1.17 -7.47 10.44
C TYR A 18 2.67 -7.30 10.25
N PHE A 19 3.16 -6.12 10.54
CA PHE A 19 4.60 -5.84 10.47
C PHE A 19 4.96 -4.73 11.44
N HIS A 20 6.25 -4.63 11.75
CA HIS A 20 6.80 -3.58 12.61
C HIS A 20 7.64 -2.62 11.77
N ALA A 21 7.41 -1.34 11.97
CA ALA A 21 8.16 -0.29 11.28
C ALA A 21 8.03 1.02 12.04
N THR A 22 8.83 2.00 11.65
CA THR A 22 8.65 3.38 12.12
C THR A 22 7.63 4.08 11.23
N MET A 23 6.95 5.08 11.77
CA MET A 23 6.05 5.92 10.97
C MET A 23 6.82 6.63 9.85
N SER A 24 8.06 7.06 10.12
CA SER A 24 8.92 7.69 9.11
C SER A 24 9.14 6.76 7.91
N ARG A 25 9.39 5.47 8.16
CA ARG A 25 9.56 4.48 7.08
C ARG A 25 8.27 4.32 6.28
N VAL A 26 7.14 4.25 6.95
CA VAL A 26 5.84 4.08 6.29
C VAL A 26 5.51 5.27 5.41
N ILE A 27 5.74 6.49 5.90
CA ILE A 27 5.51 7.72 5.12
C ILE A 27 6.45 7.75 3.90
N GLU A 28 7.71 7.41 4.09
CA GLU A 28 8.68 7.35 3.00
C GLU A 28 8.26 6.30 1.95
N ALA A 29 7.80 5.14 2.39
CA ALA A 29 7.33 4.09 1.50
C ALA A 29 6.12 4.55 0.68
N SER A 30 5.20 5.30 1.27
CA SER A 30 4.04 5.83 0.55
C SER A 30 4.45 6.83 -0.52
N TYR A 31 5.50 7.61 -0.27
CA TYR A 31 6.08 8.48 -1.28
C TYR A 31 6.65 7.67 -2.46
N TYR A 32 7.41 6.62 -2.18
CA TYR A 32 7.98 5.77 -3.23
C TYR A 32 6.89 5.03 -4.01
N PHE A 33 5.83 4.62 -3.34
CA PHE A 33 4.65 4.05 -4.00
C PHE A 33 4.14 5.00 -5.07
N ASN A 34 3.92 6.24 -4.71
CA ASN A 34 3.39 7.25 -5.63
C ASN A 34 4.38 7.59 -6.74
N ARG A 35 5.66 7.63 -6.43
CA ARG A 35 6.69 7.87 -7.45
C ARG A 35 6.71 6.74 -8.48
N GLU A 36 6.62 5.49 -8.02
CA GLU A 36 6.57 4.33 -8.91
C GLU A 36 5.33 4.40 -9.80
N LEU A 37 4.19 4.72 -9.20
CA LEU A 37 2.93 4.86 -9.93
C LEU A 37 3.02 5.93 -11.01
N ALA A 38 3.61 7.08 -10.68
CA ALA A 38 3.74 8.20 -11.61
C ALA A 38 4.74 7.92 -12.74
N THR A 39 5.84 7.22 -12.45
CA THR A 39 6.91 7.01 -13.43
C THR A 39 6.70 5.76 -14.28
N ASN A 40 6.19 4.68 -13.70
CA ASN A 40 6.00 3.40 -14.39
C ASN A 40 4.55 3.03 -14.65
N GLY A 41 3.62 3.78 -14.10
CA GLY A 41 2.19 3.59 -14.32
C GLY A 41 1.54 2.49 -13.50
N CYS A 42 2.33 1.60 -12.91
CA CYS A 42 1.81 0.46 -12.12
C CYS A 42 2.76 0.14 -10.98
N ILE A 43 2.21 -0.47 -9.93
CA ILE A 43 2.98 -1.00 -8.81
C ILE A 43 2.30 -2.26 -8.29
N SER A 44 3.08 -3.31 -8.04
CA SER A 44 2.56 -4.55 -7.46
C SER A 44 2.48 -4.46 -5.93
N VAL A 45 1.70 -5.37 -5.33
CA VAL A 45 1.66 -5.50 -3.87
C VAL A 45 3.06 -5.84 -3.33
N ASN A 46 3.82 -6.69 -4.03
CA ASN A 46 5.18 -7.02 -3.60
C ASN A 46 6.12 -5.81 -3.63
N GLU A 47 6.03 -4.96 -4.63
CA GLU A 47 6.82 -3.72 -4.69
C GLU A 47 6.47 -2.79 -3.54
N TRP A 48 5.18 -2.66 -3.25
CA TRP A 48 4.71 -1.88 -2.11
C TRP A 48 5.30 -2.41 -0.80
N CYS A 49 5.23 -3.71 -0.58
CA CYS A 49 5.79 -4.34 0.61
C CYS A 49 7.30 -4.15 0.70
N ASN A 50 8.00 -4.18 -0.43
CA ASN A 50 9.45 -3.92 -0.47
C ASN A 50 9.80 -2.52 0.01
N TYR A 51 9.02 -1.53 -0.36
CA TYR A 51 9.27 -0.15 0.09
C TYR A 51 9.09 -0.01 1.60
N LEU A 52 8.22 -0.80 2.20
CA LEU A 52 8.02 -0.79 3.65
C LEU A 52 9.22 -1.37 4.41
N CYS A 53 10.02 -2.21 3.76
CA CYS A 53 11.29 -2.74 4.28
C CYS A 53 11.16 -3.51 5.59
N ALA A 54 10.02 -4.16 5.83
CA ALA A 54 9.82 -4.93 7.05
C ALA A 54 10.08 -6.42 6.78
N ASP A 55 10.75 -7.09 7.71
CA ASP A 55 11.09 -8.52 7.57
C ASP A 55 9.85 -9.39 7.45
N GLU A 56 8.75 -8.99 8.06
CA GLU A 56 7.49 -9.73 8.03
C GLU A 56 6.81 -9.69 6.65
N LEU A 57 7.19 -8.74 5.81
CA LEU A 57 6.55 -8.51 4.51
C LEU A 57 7.40 -9.08 3.37
N THR A 58 7.58 -10.39 3.38
CA THR A 58 8.30 -11.09 2.32
C THR A 58 7.48 -11.12 1.03
N VAL A 59 8.16 -11.22 -0.11
CA VAL A 59 7.46 -11.34 -1.40
C VAL A 59 6.69 -12.64 -1.47
N THR A 60 5.54 -12.60 -2.14
CA THR A 60 4.69 -13.78 -2.35
C THR A 60 4.31 -13.87 -3.83
N PRO A 61 3.99 -15.08 -4.34
CA PRO A 61 3.51 -15.20 -5.72
C PRO A 61 2.24 -14.37 -5.97
N GLU A 62 1.32 -14.35 -5.02
CA GLU A 62 0.07 -13.59 -5.13
C GLU A 62 0.33 -12.08 -5.20
N GLY A 63 1.36 -11.61 -4.49
CA GLY A 63 1.72 -10.21 -4.47
C GLY A 63 2.23 -9.67 -5.80
N ASP A 64 2.70 -10.52 -6.70
CA ASP A 64 3.07 -10.12 -8.05
C ASP A 64 1.87 -10.02 -8.98
N GLN A 65 0.78 -10.69 -8.66
CA GLN A 65 -0.42 -10.75 -9.50
C GLN A 65 -1.42 -9.66 -9.18
N MET A 66 -1.22 -8.95 -8.10
CA MET A 66 -2.12 -7.87 -7.66
C MET A 66 -1.36 -6.58 -7.51
N GLY A 67 -2.02 -5.48 -7.79
CA GLY A 67 -1.40 -4.18 -7.64
C GLY A 67 -2.33 -3.06 -8.04
N TRP A 68 -1.74 -1.92 -8.33
CA TRP A 68 -2.45 -0.70 -8.68
C TRP A 68 -1.89 -0.15 -9.98
N CYS A 69 -2.71 0.60 -10.72
CA CYS A 69 -2.23 1.36 -11.85
C CYS A 69 -2.73 2.80 -11.79
N LEU A 70 -1.98 3.69 -12.41
CA LEU A 70 -2.31 5.10 -12.44
C LEU A 70 -3.65 5.36 -13.15
N ASP A 71 -3.95 4.60 -14.20
CA ASP A 71 -5.20 4.75 -14.93
C ASP A 71 -6.41 4.46 -14.05
N GLN A 72 -6.34 3.46 -13.19
CA GLN A 72 -7.40 3.16 -12.23
C GLN A 72 -7.64 4.35 -11.30
N LEU A 73 -6.56 4.94 -10.79
CA LEU A 73 -6.65 6.08 -9.89
C LEU A 73 -7.31 7.28 -10.58
N ILE A 74 -6.92 7.53 -11.82
CA ILE A 74 -7.49 8.62 -12.62
C ILE A 74 -8.98 8.39 -12.87
N TYR A 75 -9.37 7.20 -13.32
CA TYR A 75 -10.77 6.91 -13.67
C TYR A 75 -11.65 6.76 -12.44
N ASP A 76 -11.17 6.13 -11.38
CA ASP A 76 -11.98 5.89 -10.19
C ASP A 76 -12.09 7.13 -9.28
N TRP A 77 -11.01 7.91 -9.20
CA TRP A 77 -10.89 8.95 -8.19
C TRP A 77 -10.55 10.33 -8.75
N ASP A 78 -10.36 10.43 -10.06
CA ASP A 78 -9.93 11.69 -10.70
C ASP A 78 -8.70 12.27 -9.99
N ALA A 79 -7.73 11.40 -9.70
CA ALA A 79 -6.55 11.74 -8.92
C ALA A 79 -5.29 11.18 -9.57
N TYR A 80 -4.17 11.81 -9.29
CA TYR A 80 -2.85 11.39 -9.77
C TYR A 80 -1.93 11.01 -8.61
N TRP A 81 -2.47 10.94 -7.41
CA TRP A 81 -1.72 10.66 -6.19
C TRP A 81 -2.56 9.76 -5.30
N MET A 82 -1.98 8.66 -4.82
CA MET A 82 -2.67 7.74 -3.93
C MET A 82 -2.59 8.26 -2.51
N ASP A 83 -3.74 8.47 -1.87
CA ASP A 83 -3.80 8.78 -0.46
C ASP A 83 -3.73 7.50 0.37
N PHE A 84 -3.11 7.60 1.54
CA PHE A 84 -2.99 6.50 2.48
C PHE A 84 -3.63 6.88 3.81
N GLU A 85 -4.26 5.91 4.45
CA GLU A 85 -4.83 6.07 5.78
C GLU A 85 -3.97 5.35 6.81
N TYR A 86 -3.90 5.92 8.01
CA TYR A 86 -3.10 5.41 9.12
C TYR A 86 -3.98 5.34 10.36
N ASP A 87 -5.03 4.52 10.31
CA ASP A 87 -6.00 4.44 11.40
C ASP A 87 -5.45 3.64 12.58
N LYS A 88 -5.44 4.26 13.75
CA LYS A 88 -5.01 3.60 14.97
C LYS A 88 -6.15 2.75 15.51
N GLN A 89 -5.87 1.49 15.77
CA GLN A 89 -6.83 0.52 16.28
C GLN A 89 -6.23 -0.25 17.45
N ILE A 90 -7.09 -0.84 18.26
CA ILE A 90 -6.69 -1.72 19.35
C ILE A 90 -7.12 -3.13 18.96
N THR A 91 -6.18 -4.08 18.94
CA THR A 91 -6.48 -5.47 18.65
C THR A 91 -7.24 -6.10 19.81
N ASP A 92 -7.80 -7.29 19.60
CA ASP A 92 -8.54 -8.02 20.65
C ASP A 92 -7.67 -8.30 21.87
N ASP A 93 -6.37 -8.46 21.69
CA ASP A 93 -5.41 -8.68 22.77
C ASP A 93 -4.98 -7.39 23.46
N GLY A 94 -5.50 -6.23 23.05
CA GLY A 94 -5.16 -4.95 23.65
C GLY A 94 -3.93 -4.26 23.07
N LEU A 95 -3.41 -4.72 21.95
CA LEU A 95 -2.25 -4.10 21.29
C LEU A 95 -2.68 -2.93 20.40
N GLU A 96 -1.92 -1.84 20.44
CA GLU A 96 -2.12 -0.75 19.50
C GLU A 96 -1.56 -1.15 18.13
N CYS A 97 -2.34 -0.90 17.09
CA CYS A 97 -1.98 -1.24 15.71
C CYS A 97 -2.45 -0.14 14.78
N TYR A 98 -1.64 0.20 13.78
CA TYR A 98 -2.05 1.13 12.73
C TYR A 98 -2.47 0.35 11.49
N TYR A 99 -3.68 0.62 11.02
CA TYR A 99 -4.20 0.05 9.79
C TYR A 99 -3.71 0.93 8.64
N LEU A 100 -2.77 0.41 7.85
CA LEU A 100 -2.13 1.15 6.76
C LEU A 100 -2.76 0.76 5.44
N ALA A 101 -3.57 1.65 4.86
CA ALA A 101 -4.29 1.33 3.63
C ALA A 101 -4.20 2.45 2.61
N PRO A 102 -3.89 2.12 1.34
CA PRO A 102 -4.12 3.06 0.25
C PRO A 102 -5.62 3.22 0.03
N ALA A 103 -6.00 4.35 -0.56
CA ALA A 103 -7.41 4.68 -0.77
C ALA A 103 -8.12 3.69 -1.70
N LEU A 104 -7.39 3.07 -2.62
CA LEU A 104 -7.93 2.03 -3.51
C LEU A 104 -7.35 0.68 -3.16
N ASP A 105 -8.17 -0.36 -3.29
CA ASP A 105 -7.71 -1.74 -3.14
C ASP A 105 -6.95 -2.19 -4.40
N PRO A 106 -5.97 -3.10 -4.25
CA PRO A 106 -5.27 -3.63 -5.42
C PRO A 106 -6.18 -4.51 -6.26
N VAL A 107 -5.88 -4.61 -7.55
CA VAL A 107 -6.63 -5.42 -8.51
C VAL A 107 -5.71 -6.39 -9.24
N LYS A 108 -6.27 -7.50 -9.73
CA LYS A 108 -5.50 -8.55 -10.40
C LYS A 108 -4.98 -8.14 -11.77
N ASN A 109 -5.71 -7.30 -12.49
CA ASN A 109 -5.35 -6.91 -13.86
C ASN A 109 -4.68 -5.55 -13.90
N TYR A 110 -3.93 -5.20 -12.87
CA TYR A 110 -3.36 -3.87 -12.74
C TYR A 110 -2.40 -3.51 -13.89
N LEU A 111 -1.74 -4.50 -14.49
CA LEU A 111 -0.81 -4.27 -15.62
C LEU A 111 -1.54 -4.01 -16.93
N ASN A 112 -2.77 -4.49 -17.05
CA ASN A 112 -3.59 -4.39 -18.27
C ASN A 112 -4.91 -3.71 -17.99
N TYR A 113 -4.93 -2.79 -17.04
CA TYR A 113 -6.15 -2.06 -16.70
C TYR A 113 -6.59 -1.22 -17.89
N GLU A 114 -7.86 -1.37 -18.27
CA GLU A 114 -8.46 -0.65 -19.38
C GLU A 114 -9.77 -0.01 -18.95
N GLU A 115 -10.07 1.15 -19.57
CA GLU A 115 -11.31 1.87 -19.31
C GLU A 115 -12.54 1.02 -19.61
N ASP A 116 -12.50 0.18 -20.64
CA ASP A 116 -13.62 -0.70 -21.01
C ASP A 116 -13.95 -1.70 -19.91
N THR A 117 -12.98 -2.19 -19.18
CA THR A 117 -13.19 -3.07 -18.04
C THR A 117 -13.99 -2.36 -16.96
N TYR A 118 -13.76 -1.08 -16.84
CA TYR A 118 -14.40 -0.21 -15.87
C TYR A 118 -15.87 0.01 -16.17
N HIS A 119 -16.18 0.16 -17.45
CA HIS A 119 -17.54 0.47 -17.91
C HIS A 119 -18.37 -0.77 -18.26
N ALA A 120 -17.75 -1.91 -18.20
CA ALA A 120 -18.44 -3.16 -18.39
C ALA A 120 -19.27 -3.54 -17.17
#